data_d17bd6cb14c52567f1462c529cb962d5
#
_entry.id   d17bd6cb14c52567f1462c529cb962d5
#
_cell.length_a   1.000
_cell.length_b   1.000
_cell.length_c   1.000
_cell.angle_alpha   90.00
_cell.angle_beta   90.00
_cell.angle_gamma   90.00
#
_symmetry.space_group_name_H-M   'P 1'
#
loop_
_entity.id
_entity.type
_entity.pdbx_description
1 polymer ?
#
loop_
_entity_poly.entity_id
_entity_poly.type
_entity_poly.pdbx_seq_one_letter_code
_entity_poly.pdbx_strand_id
1 'polypeptide(L)'
;MQNLFTPKNVATERPAKGRPRAFDREKALEKATHLFWHKGFSATSMSDLTAAMGIGSPSLYAAFGSKEELYAEAVRYYAEHYGPRVWAGFDSAQTARDAVQAYLMDSAAALTGANGSDDPPGCMLVLSAVGEEGNSTLGAIVRDARAQALKKLEMRFAQAVSEGELDAALNVNGLARYVLAIQGGMVLQSRDGTSRAELENIVQYALSGWDAQVGCGKR
;
A
#
# COMPACT_ATOMS: atom_id res chain seq x y z
N MET A 1 -3.01 -47.85 -72.64
CA MET A 1 -2.90 -48.16 -71.21
C MET A 1 -2.78 -46.84 -70.46
N GLN A 2 -3.85 -46.42 -69.81
CA GLN A 2 -3.99 -45.10 -69.17
C GLN A 2 -3.65 -45.31 -67.71
N ASN A 3 -2.74 -44.48 -67.19
CA ASN A 3 -2.47 -44.41 -65.77
C ASN A 3 -3.09 -43.12 -65.18
N LEU A 4 -4.17 -43.32 -64.43
CA LEU A 4 -4.78 -42.27 -63.62
C LEU A 4 -3.99 -42.17 -62.27
N PHE A 5 -3.36 -41.02 -62.02
CA PHE A 5 -2.92 -40.64 -60.74
C PHE A 5 -3.70 -39.38 -60.31
N THR A 6 -4.59 -39.52 -59.34
CA THR A 6 -5.30 -38.45 -58.67
C THR A 6 -4.48 -38.03 -57.44
N PRO A 7 -4.10 -36.75 -57.24
CA PRO A 7 -3.45 -36.33 -55.99
C PRO A 7 -4.48 -36.19 -54.88
N LYS A 8 -4.24 -36.86 -53.76
CA LYS A 8 -4.99 -36.70 -52.51
C LYS A 8 -4.76 -35.29 -51.95
N ASN A 9 -5.86 -34.60 -51.75
CA ASN A 9 -5.96 -33.30 -51.07
C ASN A 9 -5.59 -33.49 -49.59
N VAL A 10 -4.43 -33.02 -49.18
CA VAL A 10 -4.02 -32.99 -47.78
C VAL A 10 -4.64 -31.73 -47.18
N ALA A 11 -5.70 -31.91 -46.41
CA ALA A 11 -6.28 -30.85 -45.59
C ALA A 11 -5.28 -30.47 -44.51
N THR A 12 -4.70 -29.28 -44.57
CA THR A 12 -3.90 -28.68 -43.53
C THR A 12 -4.83 -28.32 -42.34
N GLU A 13 -4.82 -29.16 -41.33
CA GLU A 13 -5.45 -28.84 -40.05
C GLU A 13 -4.79 -27.56 -39.46
N ARG A 14 -5.60 -26.51 -39.36
CA ARG A 14 -5.18 -25.32 -38.60
C ARG A 14 -5.05 -25.71 -37.12
N PRO A 15 -3.93 -25.39 -36.46
CA PRO A 15 -3.79 -25.68 -35.03
C PRO A 15 -4.92 -25.03 -34.29
N ALA A 16 -5.61 -25.81 -33.43
CA ALA A 16 -6.67 -25.35 -32.57
C ALA A 16 -6.11 -24.23 -31.70
N LYS A 17 -6.74 -23.06 -31.76
CA LYS A 17 -6.43 -21.90 -30.96
C LYS A 17 -6.59 -22.31 -29.46
N GLY A 18 -5.49 -22.53 -28.78
CA GLY A 18 -5.48 -22.98 -27.38
C GLY A 18 -6.39 -22.06 -26.55
N ARG A 19 -7.13 -22.68 -25.64
CA ARG A 19 -7.97 -21.98 -24.65
C ARG A 19 -7.15 -20.84 -24.05
N PRO A 20 -7.65 -19.58 -24.03
CA PRO A 20 -6.92 -18.47 -23.45
C PRO A 20 -6.46 -18.88 -22.04
N ARG A 21 -5.16 -18.78 -21.74
CA ARG A 21 -4.66 -18.97 -20.39
C ARG A 21 -5.48 -18.03 -19.51
N ALA A 22 -6.22 -18.61 -18.54
CA ALA A 22 -6.88 -17.81 -17.55
C ALA A 22 -5.78 -16.94 -16.92
N PHE A 23 -5.89 -15.60 -17.05
CA PHE A 23 -4.92 -14.69 -16.46
C PHE A 23 -5.00 -14.80 -14.94
N ASP A 24 -3.88 -14.67 -14.29
CA ASP A 24 -3.78 -14.64 -12.84
C ASP A 24 -4.32 -13.28 -12.35
N ARG A 25 -5.54 -13.29 -11.78
CA ARG A 25 -6.24 -12.07 -11.35
C ARG A 25 -5.49 -11.37 -10.22
N GLU A 26 -4.88 -12.14 -9.31
CA GLU A 26 -4.15 -11.59 -8.18
C GLU A 26 -2.88 -10.86 -8.65
N LYS A 27 -2.08 -11.49 -9.51
CA LYS A 27 -0.91 -10.82 -10.12
C LYS A 27 -1.29 -9.60 -10.97
N ALA A 28 -2.44 -9.64 -11.61
CA ALA A 28 -2.93 -8.48 -12.34
C ALA A 28 -3.32 -7.34 -11.40
N LEU A 29 -3.96 -7.64 -10.27
CA LEU A 29 -4.29 -6.65 -9.22
C LEU A 29 -3.02 -6.08 -8.58
N GLU A 30 -2.03 -6.90 -8.29
CA GLU A 30 -0.72 -6.46 -7.78
C GLU A 30 -0.08 -5.42 -8.71
N LYS A 31 0.00 -5.73 -10.01
CA LYS A 31 0.56 -4.81 -11.01
C LYS A 31 -0.24 -3.51 -11.14
N ALA A 32 -1.56 -3.59 -11.09
CA ALA A 32 -2.41 -2.40 -11.07
C ALA A 32 -2.18 -1.57 -9.81
N THR A 33 -2.02 -2.22 -8.65
CA THR A 33 -1.71 -1.58 -7.37
C THR A 33 -0.38 -0.81 -7.45
N HIS A 34 0.68 -1.44 -7.96
CA HIS A 34 1.98 -0.78 -8.16
C HIS A 34 1.88 0.43 -9.10
N LEU A 35 1.09 0.30 -10.17
CA LEU A 35 0.91 1.38 -11.12
C LEU A 35 0.17 2.57 -10.51
N PHE A 36 -0.91 2.32 -9.77
CA PHE A 36 -1.63 3.35 -9.03
C PHE A 36 -0.78 3.98 -7.92
N TRP A 37 0.03 3.18 -7.24
CA TRP A 37 0.95 3.67 -6.21
C TRP A 37 2.00 4.62 -6.81
N HIS A 38 2.54 4.27 -7.98
CA HIS A 38 3.55 5.08 -8.65
C HIS A 38 2.98 6.36 -9.27
N LYS A 39 1.88 6.25 -10.05
CA LYS A 39 1.33 7.36 -10.84
C LYS A 39 0.15 8.10 -10.20
N GLY A 40 -0.53 7.48 -9.23
CA GLY A 40 -1.83 7.96 -8.74
C GLY A 40 -3.00 7.54 -9.63
N PHE A 41 -4.24 7.80 -9.17
CA PHE A 41 -5.46 7.40 -9.86
C PHE A 41 -5.64 8.15 -11.19
N SER A 42 -5.63 9.50 -11.15
CA SER A 42 -5.98 10.32 -12.31
C SER A 42 -4.96 10.19 -13.45
N ALA A 43 -3.67 10.10 -13.14
CA ALA A 43 -2.62 9.97 -14.14
C ALA A 43 -2.47 8.56 -14.72
N THR A 44 -3.18 7.56 -14.18
CA THR A 44 -3.16 6.18 -14.70
C THR A 44 -4.27 6.00 -15.72
N SER A 45 -3.93 5.73 -16.98
CA SER A 45 -4.90 5.44 -18.05
C SER A 45 -5.30 3.95 -18.09
N MET A 46 -6.43 3.65 -18.76
CA MET A 46 -6.83 2.26 -19.02
C MET A 46 -5.82 1.52 -19.91
N SER A 47 -5.13 2.25 -20.80
CA SER A 47 -4.05 1.69 -21.62
C SER A 47 -2.85 1.31 -20.76
N ASP A 48 -2.46 2.15 -19.81
CA ASP A 48 -1.38 1.84 -18.85
C ASP A 48 -1.70 0.58 -18.05
N LEU A 49 -2.95 0.48 -17.54
CA LEU A 49 -3.41 -0.67 -16.77
C LEU A 49 -3.36 -1.96 -17.59
N THR A 50 -3.91 -1.97 -18.80
CA THR A 50 -3.91 -3.17 -19.66
C THR A 50 -2.49 -3.59 -20.04
N ALA A 51 -1.61 -2.63 -20.30
CA ALA A 51 -0.20 -2.90 -20.60
C ALA A 51 0.53 -3.50 -19.39
N ALA A 52 0.39 -2.90 -18.20
CA ALA A 52 1.03 -3.39 -16.98
C ALA A 52 0.51 -4.77 -16.56
N MET A 53 -0.80 -4.98 -16.61
CA MET A 53 -1.45 -6.23 -16.23
C MET A 53 -1.23 -7.34 -17.27
N GLY A 54 -0.87 -7.01 -18.52
CA GLY A 54 -0.69 -7.96 -19.63
C GLY A 54 -1.99 -8.57 -20.12
N ILE A 55 -3.12 -7.84 -20.03
CA ILE A 55 -4.46 -8.28 -20.44
C ILE A 55 -5.14 -7.25 -21.35
N GLY A 56 -6.07 -7.71 -22.18
CA GLY A 56 -6.88 -6.80 -23.00
C GLY A 56 -7.97 -6.09 -22.20
N SER A 57 -8.42 -4.92 -22.71
CA SER A 57 -9.51 -4.14 -22.08
C SER A 57 -10.77 -4.96 -21.79
N PRO A 58 -11.27 -5.85 -22.69
CA PRO A 58 -12.44 -6.66 -22.39
C PRO A 58 -12.24 -7.57 -21.15
N SER A 59 -11.03 -8.13 -21.00
CA SER A 59 -10.68 -8.98 -19.84
C SER A 59 -10.58 -8.17 -18.54
N LEU A 60 -10.05 -6.94 -18.62
CA LEU A 60 -9.96 -6.04 -17.48
C LEU A 60 -11.36 -5.67 -16.99
N TYR A 61 -12.24 -5.21 -17.88
CA TYR A 61 -13.62 -4.85 -17.50
C TYR A 61 -14.41 -6.04 -16.97
N ALA A 62 -14.22 -7.23 -17.56
CA ALA A 62 -14.88 -8.45 -17.09
C ALA A 62 -14.42 -8.88 -15.68
N ALA A 63 -13.16 -8.63 -15.32
CA ALA A 63 -12.58 -9.06 -14.05
C ALA A 63 -12.72 -8.04 -12.92
N PHE A 64 -12.72 -6.74 -13.25
CA PHE A 64 -12.61 -5.66 -12.27
C PHE A 64 -13.69 -4.58 -12.40
N GLY A 65 -14.56 -4.66 -13.43
CA GLY A 65 -15.62 -3.70 -13.67
C GLY A 65 -15.10 -2.39 -14.25
N SER A 66 -14.88 -1.38 -13.42
CA SER A 66 -14.41 -0.06 -13.80
C SER A 66 -12.98 0.23 -13.29
N LYS A 67 -12.40 1.35 -13.70
CA LYS A 67 -11.12 1.84 -13.15
C LYS A 67 -11.27 2.18 -11.66
N GLU A 68 -12.43 2.71 -11.28
CA GLU A 68 -12.77 3.06 -9.92
C GLU A 68 -12.86 1.82 -9.03
N GLU A 69 -13.52 0.77 -9.50
CA GLU A 69 -13.63 -0.50 -8.77
C GLU A 69 -12.27 -1.19 -8.63
N LEU A 70 -11.47 -1.19 -9.71
CA LEU A 70 -10.09 -1.68 -9.68
C LEU A 70 -9.23 -0.90 -8.69
N TYR A 71 -9.36 0.43 -8.63
CA TYR A 71 -8.63 1.25 -7.66
C TYR A 71 -9.06 0.96 -6.22
N ALA A 72 -10.36 0.81 -5.98
CA ALA A 72 -10.87 0.44 -4.66
C ALA A 72 -10.37 -0.94 -4.20
N GLU A 73 -10.26 -1.91 -5.13
CA GLU A 73 -9.60 -3.19 -4.84
C GLU A 73 -8.10 -3.03 -4.59
N ALA A 74 -7.41 -2.21 -5.38
CA ALA A 74 -5.99 -1.94 -5.20
C ALA A 74 -5.68 -1.30 -3.83
N VAL A 75 -6.54 -0.41 -3.32
CA VAL A 75 -6.43 0.16 -1.97
C VAL A 75 -6.54 -0.93 -0.89
N ARG A 76 -7.49 -1.86 -1.02
CA ARG A 76 -7.63 -2.98 -0.09
C ARG A 76 -6.44 -3.94 -0.18
N TYR A 77 -6.06 -4.33 -1.39
CA TYR A 77 -4.89 -5.17 -1.64
C TYR A 77 -3.63 -4.57 -1.03
N TYR A 78 -3.42 -3.26 -1.22
CA TYR A 78 -2.29 -2.55 -0.62
C TYR A 78 -2.30 -2.65 0.91
N ALA A 79 -3.43 -2.37 1.54
CA ALA A 79 -3.55 -2.43 3.00
C ALA A 79 -3.28 -3.84 3.56
N GLU A 80 -3.75 -4.89 2.88
CA GLU A 80 -3.61 -6.28 3.30
C GLU A 80 -2.18 -6.83 3.11
N HIS A 81 -1.51 -6.46 2.01
CA HIS A 81 -0.22 -7.05 1.66
C HIS A 81 0.99 -6.22 2.10
N TYR A 82 0.84 -4.90 2.17
CA TYR A 82 1.91 -3.98 2.57
C TYR A 82 1.76 -3.48 4.01
N GLY A 83 0.54 -3.45 4.54
CA GLY A 83 0.28 -3.08 5.94
C GLY A 83 1.10 -3.88 6.96
N PRO A 84 1.16 -5.22 6.89
CA PRO A 84 1.93 -6.02 7.83
C PRO A 84 3.41 -5.65 7.92
N ARG A 85 4.01 -5.11 6.84
CA ARG A 85 5.42 -4.71 6.82
C ARG A 85 5.75 -3.57 7.78
N VAL A 86 4.77 -2.74 8.12
CA VAL A 86 4.94 -1.60 9.03
C VAL A 86 4.26 -1.80 10.38
N TRP A 87 3.35 -2.78 10.48
CA TRP A 87 2.57 -2.98 11.71
C TRP A 87 3.00 -4.20 12.53
N ALA A 88 3.77 -5.15 11.97
CA ALA A 88 4.13 -6.37 12.67
C ALA A 88 4.97 -6.10 13.94
N GLY A 89 5.96 -5.23 13.85
CA GLY A 89 6.76 -4.80 14.99
C GLY A 89 5.94 -4.05 16.04
N PHE A 90 5.03 -3.17 15.60
CA PHE A 90 4.09 -2.46 16.46
C PHE A 90 3.18 -3.41 17.25
N ASP A 91 2.61 -4.41 16.58
CA ASP A 91 1.65 -5.35 17.18
C ASP A 91 2.31 -6.29 18.20
N SER A 92 3.61 -6.58 18.05
CA SER A 92 4.38 -7.46 18.94
C SER A 92 5.09 -6.75 20.08
N ALA A 93 5.12 -5.41 20.07
CA ALA A 93 5.85 -4.61 21.04
C ALA A 93 5.22 -4.69 22.44
N GLN A 94 6.09 -4.75 23.47
CA GLN A 94 5.66 -4.84 24.87
C GLN A 94 5.17 -3.49 25.41
N THR A 95 5.82 -2.39 25.03
CA THR A 95 5.49 -1.04 25.49
C THR A 95 4.94 -0.18 24.35
N ALA A 96 4.18 0.88 24.69
CA ALA A 96 3.70 1.86 23.70
C ALA A 96 4.86 2.58 23.01
N ARG A 97 5.93 2.85 23.76
CA ARG A 97 7.16 3.44 23.21
C ARG A 97 7.83 2.54 22.16
N ASP A 98 8.00 1.25 22.49
CA ASP A 98 8.60 0.28 21.56
C ASP A 98 7.70 0.06 20.33
N ALA A 99 6.38 0.08 20.52
CA ALA A 99 5.41 0.02 19.44
C ALA A 99 5.59 1.19 18.45
N VAL A 100 5.70 2.42 18.96
CA VAL A 100 5.94 3.61 18.10
C VAL A 100 7.31 3.53 17.42
N GLN A 101 8.35 3.12 18.15
CA GLN A 101 9.68 2.91 17.57
C GLN A 101 9.64 1.91 16.42
N ALA A 102 9.05 0.74 16.64
CA ALA A 102 8.92 -0.30 15.62
C ALA A 102 8.15 0.21 14.40
N TYR A 103 6.98 0.83 14.61
CA TYR A 103 6.17 1.38 13.52
C TYR A 103 6.92 2.38 12.65
N LEU A 104 7.66 3.31 13.26
CA LEU A 104 8.40 4.34 12.52
C LEU A 104 9.66 3.76 11.84
N MET A 105 10.38 2.84 12.49
CA MET A 105 11.55 2.16 11.90
C MET A 105 11.15 1.23 10.76
N ASP A 106 10.10 0.44 10.93
CA ASP A 106 9.56 -0.42 9.87
C ASP A 106 9.03 0.42 8.71
N SER A 107 8.42 1.59 9.01
CA SER A 107 8.05 2.57 7.97
C SER A 107 9.27 3.08 7.21
N ALA A 108 10.37 3.46 7.87
CA ALA A 108 11.59 3.92 7.20
C ALA A 108 12.14 2.85 6.23
N ALA A 109 12.13 1.58 6.66
CA ALA A 109 12.56 0.46 5.84
C ALA A 109 11.63 0.22 4.64
N ALA A 110 10.30 0.19 4.86
CA ALA A 110 9.32 -0.06 3.81
C ALA A 110 9.28 1.08 2.77
N LEU A 111 9.36 2.32 3.21
CA LEU A 111 9.29 3.52 2.35
C LEU A 111 10.48 3.67 1.40
N THR A 112 11.61 3.04 1.72
CA THR A 112 12.87 3.17 0.95
C THR A 112 13.24 1.90 0.17
N GLY A 113 12.34 0.90 0.10
CA GLY A 113 12.59 -0.34 -0.65
C GLY A 113 13.74 -1.19 -0.09
N ALA A 114 14.11 -0.99 1.19
CA ALA A 114 15.27 -1.64 1.82
C ALA A 114 15.18 -3.18 1.86
N ASN A 115 14.01 -3.74 1.55
CA ASN A 115 13.78 -5.19 1.49
C ASN A 115 14.05 -5.80 0.11
N GLY A 116 14.69 -5.06 -0.81
CA GLY A 116 15.00 -5.52 -2.17
C GLY A 116 13.77 -5.70 -3.06
N SER A 117 12.64 -5.08 -2.71
CA SER A 117 11.43 -5.07 -3.53
C SER A 117 11.49 -3.93 -4.57
N ASP A 118 10.92 -4.17 -5.76
CA ASP A 118 10.72 -3.15 -6.79
C ASP A 118 9.50 -2.24 -6.48
N ASP A 119 9.12 -2.15 -5.21
CA ASP A 119 7.98 -1.35 -4.78
C ASP A 119 8.24 0.15 -4.98
N PRO A 120 7.25 0.93 -5.42
CA PRO A 120 7.41 2.37 -5.53
C PRO A 120 7.72 3.02 -4.16
N PRO A 121 8.58 4.05 -4.09
CA PRO A 121 8.85 4.74 -2.83
C PRO A 121 7.61 5.45 -2.30
N GLY A 122 7.51 5.59 -0.99
CA GLY A 122 6.39 6.22 -0.32
C GLY A 122 5.26 5.25 0.03
N CYS A 123 4.09 5.79 0.36
CA CYS A 123 2.89 5.03 0.74
C CYS A 123 1.72 5.40 -0.17
N MET A 124 1.12 4.41 -0.83
CA MET A 124 -0.01 4.62 -1.73
C MET A 124 -1.17 5.36 -1.05
N LEU A 125 -1.48 5.02 0.21
CA LEU A 125 -2.60 5.61 0.94
C LEU A 125 -2.33 7.06 1.36
N VAL A 126 -1.13 7.36 1.87
CA VAL A 126 -0.77 8.71 2.35
C VAL A 126 -0.67 9.69 1.18
N LEU A 127 -0.11 9.26 0.05
CA LEU A 127 0.11 10.10 -1.13
C LEU A 127 -1.12 10.24 -2.02
N SER A 128 -2.19 9.48 -1.79
CA SER A 128 -3.38 9.54 -2.64
C SER A 128 -4.16 10.85 -2.46
N ALA A 129 -4.32 11.58 -3.55
CA ALA A 129 -5.13 12.80 -3.68
C ALA A 129 -6.47 12.56 -4.40
N VAL A 130 -6.89 11.31 -4.58
CA VAL A 130 -8.03 10.91 -5.44
C VAL A 130 -9.34 11.63 -5.09
N GLY A 131 -9.54 12.00 -3.82
CA GLY A 131 -10.72 12.74 -3.38
C GLY A 131 -10.70 14.19 -3.84
N GLU A 132 -9.56 14.83 -3.79
CA GLU A 132 -9.31 16.21 -4.25
C GLU A 132 -9.30 16.28 -5.78
N GLU A 133 -8.99 15.18 -6.47
CA GLU A 133 -9.04 15.03 -7.93
C GLU A 133 -10.47 14.84 -8.48
N GLY A 134 -11.49 14.99 -7.63
CA GLY A 134 -12.90 14.97 -8.03
C GLY A 134 -13.62 13.62 -7.83
N ASN A 135 -12.95 12.59 -7.33
CA ASN A 135 -13.59 11.31 -7.01
C ASN A 135 -13.85 11.16 -5.51
N SER A 136 -14.95 11.73 -5.04
CA SER A 136 -15.32 11.76 -3.61
C SER A 136 -15.51 10.36 -3.01
N THR A 137 -16.03 9.39 -3.79
CA THR A 137 -16.25 8.01 -3.35
C THR A 137 -14.92 7.31 -3.07
N LEU A 138 -13.99 7.38 -4.00
CA LEU A 138 -12.64 6.82 -3.79
C LEU A 138 -11.89 7.58 -2.70
N GLY A 139 -12.07 8.90 -2.62
CA GLY A 139 -11.54 9.71 -1.54
C GLY A 139 -12.02 9.27 -0.16
N ALA A 140 -13.30 8.87 -0.02
CA ALA A 140 -13.81 8.29 1.21
C ALA A 140 -13.11 6.97 1.57
N ILE A 141 -12.96 6.04 0.61
CA ILE A 141 -12.26 4.77 0.81
C ILE A 141 -10.82 4.99 1.31
N VAL A 142 -10.09 5.92 0.71
CA VAL A 142 -8.71 6.24 1.12
C VAL A 142 -8.67 6.90 2.49
N ARG A 143 -9.59 7.82 2.79
CA ARG A 143 -9.69 8.43 4.13
C ARG A 143 -10.00 7.40 5.22
N ASP A 144 -10.91 6.46 4.93
CA ASP A 144 -11.25 5.38 5.87
C ASP A 144 -10.04 4.48 6.11
N ALA A 145 -9.28 4.13 5.06
CA ALA A 145 -8.04 3.36 5.21
C ALA A 145 -6.99 4.09 6.08
N ARG A 146 -6.83 5.41 5.90
CA ARG A 146 -5.96 6.23 6.77
C ARG A 146 -6.49 6.33 8.20
N ALA A 147 -7.81 6.40 8.41
CA ALA A 147 -8.41 6.47 9.73
C ALA A 147 -8.19 5.18 10.55
N GLN A 148 -8.02 4.02 9.91
CA GLN A 148 -7.67 2.78 10.61
C GLN A 148 -6.31 2.88 11.29
N ALA A 149 -5.32 3.53 10.69
CA ALA A 149 -4.02 3.75 11.32
C ALA A 149 -4.12 4.63 12.59
N LEU A 150 -4.90 5.72 12.52
CA LEU A 150 -5.17 6.56 13.68
C LEU A 150 -5.82 5.75 14.81
N LYS A 151 -6.89 5.02 14.48
CA LYS A 151 -7.63 4.21 15.46
C LYS A 151 -6.73 3.16 16.11
N LYS A 152 -5.85 2.51 15.33
CA LYS A 152 -4.92 1.49 15.84
C LYS A 152 -3.95 2.09 16.86
N LEU A 153 -3.38 3.24 16.59
CA LEU A 153 -2.51 3.97 17.52
C LEU A 153 -3.28 4.40 18.78
N GLU A 154 -4.47 4.98 18.63
CA GLU A 154 -5.31 5.38 19.75
C GLU A 154 -5.65 4.20 20.68
N MET A 155 -6.01 3.05 20.12
CA MET A 155 -6.31 1.84 20.90
C MET A 155 -5.09 1.37 21.68
N ARG A 156 -3.90 1.34 21.08
CA ARG A 156 -2.66 0.94 21.76
C ARG A 156 -2.29 1.89 22.91
N PHE A 157 -2.47 3.20 22.67
CA PHE A 157 -2.16 4.21 23.70
C PHE A 157 -3.21 4.23 24.81
N ALA A 158 -4.48 4.04 24.50
CA ALA A 158 -5.53 3.89 25.51
C ALA A 158 -5.30 2.64 26.38
N GLN A 159 -4.85 1.55 25.79
CA GLN A 159 -4.43 0.36 26.53
C GLN A 159 -3.27 0.67 27.45
N ALA A 160 -2.22 1.35 26.98
CA ALA A 160 -1.06 1.75 27.78
C ALA A 160 -1.44 2.66 28.97
N VAL A 161 -2.43 3.56 28.76
CA VAL A 161 -3.01 4.35 29.85
C VAL A 161 -3.71 3.45 30.88
N SER A 162 -4.53 2.49 30.41
CA SER A 162 -5.25 1.59 31.31
C SER A 162 -4.33 0.65 32.12
N GLU A 163 -3.17 0.32 31.56
CA GLU A 163 -2.12 -0.50 32.20
C GLU A 163 -1.17 0.32 33.10
N GLY A 164 -1.32 1.66 33.13
CA GLY A 164 -0.48 2.56 33.90
C GLY A 164 0.91 2.82 33.30
N GLU A 165 1.12 2.42 32.03
CA GLU A 165 2.35 2.73 31.28
C GLU A 165 2.40 4.22 30.92
N LEU A 166 1.25 4.78 30.51
CA LEU A 166 1.09 6.19 30.14
C LEU A 166 0.20 6.91 31.15
N ASP A 167 0.46 8.22 31.37
CA ASP A 167 -0.34 9.06 32.25
C ASP A 167 -1.78 9.19 31.78
N ALA A 168 -2.75 9.07 32.69
CA ALA A 168 -4.19 9.17 32.39
C ALA A 168 -4.61 10.57 31.89
N ALA A 169 -3.83 11.61 32.17
CA ALA A 169 -4.07 12.97 31.68
C ALA A 169 -3.56 13.19 30.24
N LEU A 170 -2.87 12.20 29.65
CA LEU A 170 -2.29 12.33 28.32
C LEU A 170 -3.39 12.42 27.22
N ASN A 171 -3.23 13.36 26.33
CA ASN A 171 -4.10 13.45 25.13
C ASN A 171 -3.73 12.34 24.13
N VAL A 172 -4.35 11.17 24.28
CA VAL A 172 -4.14 9.98 23.42
C VAL A 172 -4.34 10.28 21.93
N ASN A 173 -5.39 11.02 21.56
CA ASN A 173 -5.63 11.40 20.17
C ASN A 173 -4.53 12.33 19.63
N GLY A 174 -4.12 13.32 20.42
CA GLY A 174 -3.01 14.22 20.07
C GLY A 174 -1.71 13.45 19.85
N LEU A 175 -1.39 12.50 20.71
CA LEU A 175 -0.20 11.66 20.60
C LEU A 175 -0.24 10.76 19.37
N ALA A 176 -1.38 10.14 19.08
CA ALA A 176 -1.56 9.31 17.88
C ALA A 176 -1.39 10.13 16.59
N ARG A 177 -1.95 11.35 16.54
CA ARG A 177 -1.78 12.27 15.42
C ARG A 177 -0.34 12.74 15.26
N TYR A 178 0.38 12.97 16.36
CA TYR A 178 1.80 13.30 16.31
C TYR A 178 2.59 12.19 15.61
N VAL A 179 2.40 10.93 16.00
CA VAL A 179 3.08 9.78 15.36
C VAL A 179 2.75 9.70 13.87
N LEU A 180 1.47 9.88 13.49
CA LEU A 180 1.06 9.87 12.08
C LEU A 180 1.60 11.06 11.30
N ALA A 181 1.75 12.24 11.92
CA ALA A 181 2.34 13.41 11.28
C ALA A 181 3.83 13.16 10.94
N ILE A 182 4.58 12.54 11.85
CA ILE A 182 5.96 12.12 11.60
C ILE A 182 6.01 11.12 10.43
N GLN A 183 5.22 10.06 10.50
CA GLN A 183 5.18 9.03 9.45
C GLN A 183 4.77 9.61 8.11
N GLY A 184 3.76 10.49 8.06
CA GLY A 184 3.34 11.19 6.85
C GLY A 184 4.43 12.08 6.25
N GLY A 185 5.21 12.77 7.09
CA GLY A 185 6.39 13.51 6.68
C GLY A 185 7.47 12.62 6.09
N MET A 186 7.73 11.45 6.70
CA MET A 186 8.67 10.46 6.19
C MET A 186 8.23 9.92 4.82
N VAL A 187 6.92 9.70 4.59
CA VAL A 187 6.37 9.28 3.29
C VAL A 187 6.69 10.31 2.20
N LEU A 188 6.49 11.59 2.47
CA LEU A 188 6.78 12.64 1.50
C LEU A 188 8.28 12.71 1.19
N GLN A 189 9.12 12.71 2.22
CA GLN A 189 10.58 12.77 2.06
C GLN A 189 11.14 11.55 1.32
N SER A 190 10.59 10.35 1.53
CA SER A 190 11.01 9.16 0.77
C SER A 190 10.72 9.29 -0.72
N ARG A 191 9.63 9.96 -1.12
CA ARG A 191 9.34 10.28 -2.53
C ARG A 191 10.35 11.26 -3.11
N ASP A 192 10.89 12.16 -2.28
CA ASP A 192 11.92 13.14 -2.67
C ASP A 192 13.33 12.53 -2.65
N GLY A 193 13.48 11.25 -2.37
CA GLY A 193 14.73 10.51 -2.43
C GLY A 193 15.52 10.45 -1.12
N THR A 194 14.91 10.82 0.03
CA THR A 194 15.54 10.69 1.35
C THR A 194 15.87 9.22 1.63
N SER A 195 17.11 8.98 2.04
CA SER A 195 17.61 7.65 2.34
C SER A 195 17.00 7.05 3.61
N ARG A 196 17.10 5.74 3.75
CA ARG A 196 16.68 5.04 4.95
C ARG A 196 17.35 5.59 6.21
N ALA A 197 18.67 5.81 6.17
CA ALA A 197 19.42 6.30 7.33
C ALA A 197 18.96 7.71 7.76
N GLU A 198 18.62 8.58 6.82
CA GLU A 198 18.07 9.89 7.12
C GLU A 198 16.67 9.80 7.73
N LEU A 199 15.81 8.90 7.21
CA LEU A 199 14.49 8.64 7.83
C LEU A 199 14.63 8.06 9.24
N GLU A 200 15.56 7.14 9.47
CA GLU A 200 15.85 6.59 10.80
C GLU A 200 16.33 7.67 11.78
N ASN A 201 17.07 8.69 11.32
CA ASN A 201 17.41 9.85 12.15
C ASN A 201 16.17 10.65 12.56
N ILE A 202 15.19 10.83 11.67
CA ILE A 202 13.91 11.46 12.03
C ILE A 202 13.23 10.67 13.16
N VAL A 203 13.25 9.33 13.07
CA VAL A 203 12.68 8.48 14.14
C VAL A 203 13.35 8.72 15.49
N GLN A 204 14.68 8.87 15.53
CA GLN A 204 15.39 9.15 16.80
C GLN A 204 14.94 10.49 17.42
N TYR A 205 14.79 11.54 16.61
CA TYR A 205 14.26 12.82 17.11
C TYR A 205 12.81 12.71 17.57
N ALA A 206 11.97 11.96 16.83
CA ALA A 206 10.59 11.72 17.22
C ALA A 206 10.47 10.98 18.57
N LEU A 207 11.34 9.98 18.80
CA LEU A 207 11.39 9.25 20.07
C LEU A 207 11.90 10.12 21.23
N SER A 208 12.87 11.01 20.99
CA SER A 208 13.31 12.00 21.98
C SER A 208 12.16 12.93 22.36
N GLY A 209 11.36 13.38 21.40
CA GLY A 209 10.14 14.16 21.64
C GLY A 209 9.08 13.37 22.41
N TRP A 210 8.88 12.10 22.08
CA TRP A 210 8.04 11.18 22.83
C TRP A 210 8.47 11.09 24.29
N ASP A 211 9.75 10.79 24.56
CA ASP A 211 10.30 10.62 25.90
C ASP A 211 10.14 11.89 26.76
N ALA A 212 10.30 13.07 26.13
CA ALA A 212 10.07 14.35 26.79
C ALA A 212 8.59 14.58 27.18
N GLN A 213 7.65 14.18 26.31
CA GLN A 213 6.21 14.35 26.56
C GLN A 213 5.69 13.34 27.60
N VAL A 214 6.07 12.07 27.46
CA VAL A 214 5.57 10.96 28.29
C VAL A 214 6.32 10.86 29.62
N GLY A 215 7.61 11.20 29.62
CA GLY A 215 8.45 11.18 30.85
C GLY A 215 8.19 12.32 31.82
N CYS A 216 7.55 13.40 31.40
CA CYS A 216 7.28 14.58 32.25
C CYS A 216 6.20 14.32 33.29
N GLY A 217 5.41 13.23 33.18
CA GLY A 217 4.36 12.84 34.17
C GLY A 217 4.83 12.04 35.37
N LYS A 218 6.12 11.68 35.45
CA LYS A 218 6.68 10.86 36.55
C LYS A 218 7.46 11.67 37.63
N ARG A 219 7.06 12.92 37.88
CA ARG A 219 7.58 13.69 39.03
C ARG A 219 6.49 13.98 40.03
#